data_ea8dd2f5b220a49ab6934c3b97b5de50
#
_entry.id   ea8dd2f5b220a49ab6934c3b97b5de50
#
_cell.length_a   1.000
_cell.length_b   1.000
_cell.length_c   1.000
_cell.angle_alpha   90.00
_cell.angle_beta   90.00
_cell.angle_gamma   90.00
#
_symmetry.space_group_name_H-M   'P 1'
#
loop_
_entity.id
_entity.type
_entity.pdbx_description
1 polymer ?
#
loop_
_entity_poly.entity_id
_entity_poly.type
_entity_poly.pdbx_seq_one_letter_code
_entity_poly.pdbx_strand_id
1 'polypeptide(L)'
;MAKKLRRRSRSPLEKKARRGFRGYPVATIAFYGPNDEIASKVAVSIVPAEGAEADPLERWFSDDLDVRRDSTIGEEILAFIRRHEAKSVVMADRIIGCPHEEKIDYPEGEVCPECRFWAHRDRWSGDIIH
;
A
#
# COMPACT_ATOMS: atom_id res chain seq x y z
N MET A 1 -24.11 24.59 14.92
CA MET A 1 -23.67 24.70 13.73
C MET A 1 -23.61 23.44 13.08
N ALA A 2 -24.00 23.46 12.06
CA ALA A 2 -23.99 22.32 11.43
C ALA A 2 -22.59 22.05 11.40
N LYS A 3 -22.34 20.92 11.76
CA LYS A 3 -21.13 20.54 11.61
C LYS A 3 -20.90 20.45 10.25
N LYS A 4 -20.21 21.31 9.73
CA LYS A 4 -20.00 21.23 8.42
C LYS A 4 -19.28 20.03 8.21
N LEU A 5 -19.52 19.43 7.14
CA LEU A 5 -18.90 18.29 6.76
C LEU A 5 -17.49 18.61 6.64
N ARG A 6 -16.72 18.16 7.56
CA ARG A 6 -15.42 18.42 7.51
C ARG A 6 -14.75 17.56 6.56
N ARG A 7 -14.02 18.06 5.64
CA ARG A 7 -13.26 17.26 4.80
C ARG A 7 -12.27 16.58 5.65
N ARG A 8 -12.09 15.29 5.43
CA ARG A 8 -11.11 14.58 6.13
C ARG A 8 -9.77 15.14 5.77
N SER A 9 -8.94 15.48 6.71
CA SER A 9 -7.60 15.94 6.43
C SER A 9 -6.80 14.82 5.81
N ARG A 10 -6.00 15.14 4.82
CA ARG A 10 -5.11 14.14 4.26
C ARG A 10 -3.96 13.93 5.22
N SER A 11 -3.52 12.68 5.34
CA SER A 11 -2.36 12.38 6.14
C SER A 11 -1.12 12.98 5.49
N PRO A 12 -0.03 13.15 6.24
CA PRO A 12 1.22 13.62 5.63
C PRO A 12 1.68 12.74 4.48
N LEU A 13 1.41 11.42 4.57
CA LEU A 13 1.79 10.50 3.52
C LEU A 13 0.97 10.77 2.26
N GLU A 14 -0.34 10.96 2.41
CA GLU A 14 -1.20 11.28 1.29
C GLU A 14 -0.81 12.60 0.65
N LYS A 15 -0.40 13.57 1.46
CA LYS A 15 0.04 14.85 0.91
C LYS A 15 1.29 14.69 0.06
N LYS A 16 2.21 13.84 0.49
CA LYS A 16 3.40 13.59 -0.32
C LYS A 16 3.04 12.91 -1.62
N ALA A 17 2.13 11.97 -1.59
CA ALA A 17 1.72 11.26 -2.80
C ALA A 17 1.08 12.21 -3.80
N ARG A 18 0.32 13.19 -3.32
CA ARG A 18 -0.36 14.10 -4.23
C ARG A 18 0.57 15.11 -4.89
N ARG A 19 1.79 15.24 -4.43
CA ARG A 19 2.73 16.14 -5.07
C ARG A 19 3.19 15.63 -6.42
N GLY A 20 2.99 14.35 -6.68
CA GLY A 20 3.38 13.75 -7.95
C GLY A 20 4.86 13.46 -8.05
N PHE A 21 5.30 13.16 -9.25
CA PHE A 21 6.69 12.77 -9.45
C PHE A 21 7.62 13.97 -9.35
N ARG A 22 8.63 13.82 -8.51
CA ARG A 22 9.64 14.86 -8.32
C ARG A 22 11.05 14.31 -8.42
N GLY A 23 11.19 13.19 -9.06
CA GLY A 23 12.49 12.56 -9.26
C GLY A 23 12.65 11.32 -8.42
N TYR A 24 13.76 10.66 -8.62
CA TYR A 24 14.10 9.46 -7.87
C TYR A 24 14.97 9.82 -6.70
N PRO A 25 14.97 9.01 -5.64
CA PRO A 25 14.28 7.74 -5.50
C PRO A 25 12.77 7.92 -5.33
N VAL A 26 12.00 6.91 -5.73
CA VAL A 26 10.55 6.93 -5.60
C VAL A 26 10.14 5.89 -4.56
N ALA A 27 9.32 6.28 -3.60
CA ALA A 27 8.75 5.33 -2.65
C ALA A 27 7.41 4.89 -3.21
N THR A 28 7.19 3.57 -3.31
CA THR A 28 5.90 3.05 -3.77
C THR A 28 5.19 2.43 -2.59
N ILE A 29 3.92 2.74 -2.44
CA ILE A 29 3.12 2.28 -1.31
C ILE A 29 1.93 1.50 -1.83
N ALA A 30 1.82 0.24 -1.42
CA ALA A 30 0.73 -0.62 -1.85
C ALA A 30 0.02 -1.19 -0.64
N PHE A 31 -1.31 -1.30 -0.74
CA PHE A 31 -2.15 -1.80 0.34
C PHE A 31 -2.74 -3.15 -0.01
N TYR A 32 -2.82 -4.02 0.98
CA TYR A 32 -3.35 -5.37 0.80
C TYR A 32 -4.31 -5.68 1.94
N GLY A 33 -5.28 -6.51 1.68
CA GLY A 33 -6.25 -6.91 2.70
C GLY A 33 -7.00 -8.16 2.31
N PRO A 34 -7.81 -8.70 3.22
CA PRO A 34 -8.58 -9.91 2.92
C PRO A 34 -9.68 -9.64 1.90
N ASN A 35 -10.02 -8.36 1.70
CA ASN A 35 -10.99 -7.94 0.70
C ASN A 35 -10.63 -6.53 0.25
N ASP A 36 -11.49 -5.86 -0.48
CA ASP A 36 -11.19 -4.53 -0.99
C ASP A 36 -11.65 -3.40 -0.08
N GLU A 37 -12.06 -3.72 1.15
CA GLU A 37 -12.54 -2.70 2.08
C GLU A 37 -11.60 -2.43 3.24
N ILE A 38 -10.89 -3.43 3.71
CA ILE A 38 -10.00 -3.30 4.87
C ILE A 38 -8.58 -3.64 4.48
N ALA A 39 -7.67 -2.71 4.71
CA ALA A 39 -6.26 -2.95 4.43
C ALA A 39 -5.59 -3.43 5.71
N SER A 40 -5.10 -4.67 5.71
CA SER A 40 -4.42 -5.25 6.85
C SER A 40 -2.91 -5.25 6.70
N LYS A 41 -2.42 -4.84 5.53
CA LYS A 41 -0.98 -4.84 5.26
C LYS A 41 -0.65 -3.69 4.32
N VAL A 42 0.48 -3.06 4.53
CA VAL A 42 1.01 -2.08 3.61
C VAL A 42 2.46 -2.45 3.32
N ALA A 43 2.86 -2.37 2.06
CA ALA A 43 4.23 -2.61 1.65
C ALA A 43 4.77 -1.35 1.01
N VAL A 44 5.98 -0.96 1.39
CA VAL A 44 6.62 0.23 0.86
C VAL A 44 7.98 -0.17 0.33
N SER A 45 8.27 0.19 -0.91
CA SER A 45 9.57 -0.10 -1.48
C SER A 45 10.15 1.16 -2.10
N ILE A 46 11.45 1.16 -2.31
CA ILE A 46 12.16 2.30 -2.86
C ILE A 46 12.69 1.93 -4.23
N VAL A 47 12.35 2.73 -5.22
CA VAL A 47 12.89 2.57 -6.57
C VAL A 47 13.97 3.64 -6.72
N PRO A 48 15.24 3.26 -6.70
CA PRO A 48 16.32 4.26 -6.66
C PRO A 48 16.54 5.03 -7.95
N ALA A 49 16.17 4.45 -9.08
CA ALA A 49 16.37 5.08 -10.37
C ALA A 49 15.43 4.48 -11.38
N GLU A 50 15.24 5.13 -12.50
CA GLU A 50 14.36 4.64 -13.55
C GLU A 50 14.84 3.28 -14.01
N GLY A 51 13.95 2.32 -14.08
CA GLY A 51 14.28 0.97 -14.53
C GLY A 51 14.96 0.09 -13.49
N ALA A 52 15.27 0.63 -12.32
CA ALA A 52 15.91 -0.14 -11.28
C ALA A 52 14.89 -0.96 -10.50
N GLU A 53 15.34 -2.06 -9.91
CA GLU A 53 14.46 -2.85 -9.08
C GLU A 53 14.21 -2.15 -7.76
N ALA A 54 13.04 -2.36 -7.21
CA ALA A 54 12.69 -1.74 -5.94
C ALA A 54 13.41 -2.45 -4.80
N ASP A 55 14.13 -1.68 -3.99
CA ASP A 55 14.88 -2.23 -2.86
C ASP A 55 15.36 -1.05 -2.02
N PRO A 56 15.16 -1.02 -0.71
CA PRO A 56 14.59 -2.08 0.10
C PRO A 56 13.06 -2.08 0.07
N LEU A 57 12.49 -3.12 0.67
CA LEU A 57 11.06 -3.26 0.81
C LEU A 57 10.75 -3.53 2.27
N GLU A 58 9.83 -2.79 2.84
CA GLU A 58 9.35 -3.03 4.19
C GLU A 58 7.86 -3.24 4.21
N ARG A 59 7.39 -4.02 5.17
CA ARG A 59 5.98 -4.34 5.31
C ARG A 59 5.51 -4.01 6.70
N TRP A 60 4.26 -3.52 6.81
CA TRP A 60 3.63 -3.28 8.10
C TRP A 60 2.27 -3.97 8.09
N PHE A 61 1.86 -4.47 9.25
CA PHE A 61 0.61 -5.22 9.39
C PHE A 61 -0.22 -4.66 10.53
N SER A 62 -1.51 -4.77 10.43
CA SER A 62 -2.40 -4.42 11.53
C SER A 62 -3.60 -5.37 11.51
N ASP A 63 -3.94 -5.91 12.68
CA ASP A 63 -5.10 -6.78 12.78
C ASP A 63 -6.31 -6.02 13.28
N ASP A 64 -6.09 -4.90 13.97
CA ASP A 64 -7.18 -4.17 14.59
C ASP A 64 -7.68 -2.99 13.79
N LEU A 65 -6.77 -2.27 13.17
CA LEU A 65 -7.12 -1.12 12.40
C LEU A 65 -6.71 -1.31 10.96
N ASP A 66 -7.43 -0.67 10.07
CA ASP A 66 -6.97 -0.56 8.69
C ASP A 66 -5.62 0.15 8.75
N VAL A 67 -4.60 -0.39 8.09
CA VAL A 67 -3.25 0.19 8.16
C VAL A 67 -3.22 1.63 7.68
N ARG A 68 -4.18 2.02 6.84
CA ARG A 68 -4.25 3.39 6.34
C ARG A 68 -4.68 4.38 7.42
N ARG A 69 -5.24 3.87 8.52
CA ARG A 69 -5.70 4.70 9.62
C ARG A 69 -4.83 4.60 10.85
N ASP A 70 -3.82 3.76 10.81
CA ASP A 70 -2.91 3.58 11.95
C ASP A 70 -1.83 4.65 11.88
N SER A 71 -1.89 5.62 12.78
CA SER A 71 -0.94 6.73 12.75
C SER A 71 0.47 6.31 13.06
N THR A 72 0.64 5.27 13.87
CA THR A 72 1.99 4.77 14.18
C THR A 72 2.63 4.20 12.92
N ILE A 73 1.87 3.41 12.17
CA ILE A 73 2.37 2.87 10.91
C ILE A 73 2.68 4.01 9.95
N GLY A 74 1.79 5.01 9.86
CA GLY A 74 2.02 6.16 9.00
C GLY A 74 3.31 6.88 9.32
N GLU A 75 3.60 7.06 10.61
CA GLU A 75 4.83 7.72 11.02
C GLU A 75 6.06 6.89 10.69
N GLU A 76 5.95 5.58 10.85
CA GLU A 76 7.07 4.70 10.53
C GLU A 76 7.36 4.68 9.03
N ILE A 77 6.31 4.71 8.22
CA ILE A 77 6.48 4.79 6.78
C ILE A 77 7.16 6.10 6.40
N LEU A 78 6.73 7.21 7.00
CA LEU A 78 7.36 8.49 6.73
C LEU A 78 8.85 8.48 7.12
N ALA A 79 9.17 7.85 8.23
CA ALA A 79 10.56 7.73 8.65
C ALA A 79 11.38 6.90 7.66
N PHE A 80 10.77 5.84 7.14
CA PHE A 80 11.42 4.99 6.15
C PHE A 80 11.69 5.80 4.87
N ILE A 81 10.69 6.56 4.42
CA ILE A 81 10.84 7.38 3.23
C ILE A 81 11.94 8.43 3.41
N ARG A 82 12.00 9.06 4.57
CA ARG A 82 13.03 10.05 4.84
C ARG A 82 14.41 9.43 4.92
N ARG A 83 14.49 8.27 5.55
CA ARG A 83 15.78 7.59 5.70
C ARG A 83 16.38 7.25 4.34
N HIS A 84 15.54 6.93 3.39
CA HIS A 84 16.00 6.58 2.06
C HIS A 84 15.95 7.76 1.08
N GLU A 85 15.65 8.94 1.61
CA GLU A 85 15.68 10.18 0.82
C GLU A 85 14.83 10.14 -0.44
N ALA A 86 13.68 9.50 -0.36
CA ALA A 86 12.79 9.42 -1.51
C ALA A 86 12.25 10.80 -1.85
N LYS A 87 12.34 11.17 -3.11
CA LYS A 87 11.86 12.46 -3.59
C LYS A 87 10.41 12.40 -4.02
N SER A 88 9.94 11.23 -4.38
CA SER A 88 8.57 11.06 -4.86
C SER A 88 7.90 9.93 -4.11
N VAL A 89 6.57 10.00 -3.98
CA VAL A 89 5.78 8.96 -3.34
C VAL A 89 4.65 8.60 -4.28
N VAL A 90 4.53 7.32 -4.63
CA VAL A 90 3.44 6.82 -5.44
C VAL A 90 2.64 5.88 -4.55
N MET A 91 1.39 6.20 -4.31
CA MET A 91 0.55 5.44 -3.40
C MET A 91 -0.62 4.84 -4.16
N ALA A 92 -0.89 3.57 -3.92
CA ALA A 92 -2.05 2.92 -4.50
C ALA A 92 -3.31 3.58 -3.94
N ASP A 93 -4.32 3.75 -4.76
CA ASP A 93 -5.55 4.40 -4.34
C ASP A 93 -6.57 3.41 -3.79
N ARG A 94 -6.23 2.14 -3.77
CA ARG A 94 -7.12 1.11 -3.26
C ARG A 94 -6.32 -0.11 -2.83
N ILE A 95 -7.02 -1.05 -2.19
CA ILE A 95 -6.40 -2.32 -1.81
C ILE A 95 -6.27 -3.15 -3.06
N ILE A 96 -5.07 -3.64 -3.34
CA ILE A 96 -4.78 -4.29 -4.62
C ILE A 96 -4.64 -5.79 -4.54
N GLY A 97 -4.80 -6.38 -3.39
CA GLY A 97 -4.71 -7.84 -3.31
C GLY A 97 -4.68 -8.36 -1.91
N CYS A 98 -4.48 -9.66 -1.82
CA CYS A 98 -4.39 -10.40 -0.59
C CYS A 98 -3.09 -10.06 0.14
N PRO A 99 -3.09 -10.04 1.48
CA PRO A 99 -1.87 -9.73 2.22
C PRO A 99 -0.85 -10.86 2.24
N HIS A 100 -1.26 -12.07 1.83
CA HIS A 100 -0.34 -13.21 1.79
C HIS A 100 0.46 -13.18 0.51
N GLU A 101 1.69 -13.61 0.56
CA GLU A 101 2.60 -13.52 -0.58
C GLU A 101 2.85 -14.86 -1.21
N GLU A 102 2.75 -14.88 -2.52
CA GLU A 102 3.07 -16.05 -3.31
C GLU A 102 4.51 -16.46 -3.04
N LYS A 103 4.78 -17.74 -2.96
CA LYS A 103 6.08 -18.32 -2.64
C LYS A 103 6.44 -18.25 -1.17
N ILE A 104 5.83 -17.38 -0.41
CA ILE A 104 6.11 -17.25 1.01
C ILE A 104 4.98 -17.88 1.82
N ASP A 105 3.75 -17.48 1.54
CA ASP A 105 2.59 -17.94 2.29
C ASP A 105 1.81 -19.04 1.58
N TYR A 106 2.00 -19.18 0.28
CA TYR A 106 1.35 -20.25 -0.49
C TYR A 106 2.20 -20.50 -1.76
N PRO A 107 2.03 -21.66 -2.40
CA PRO A 107 2.90 -22.02 -3.52
C PRO A 107 2.77 -21.11 -4.74
N GLU A 108 3.87 -20.99 -5.45
CA GLU A 108 3.89 -20.18 -6.65
C GLU A 108 2.93 -20.74 -7.69
N GLY A 109 2.21 -19.87 -8.36
CA GLY A 109 1.27 -20.27 -9.39
C GLY A 109 -0.12 -20.61 -8.87
N GLU A 110 -0.31 -20.59 -7.55
CA GLU A 110 -1.60 -20.89 -6.96
C GLU A 110 -2.22 -19.62 -6.39
N VAL A 111 -3.51 -19.69 -6.09
CA VAL A 111 -4.16 -18.55 -5.44
C VAL A 111 -4.09 -18.77 -3.94
N CYS A 112 -4.13 -17.68 -3.19
CA CYS A 112 -4.08 -17.78 -1.74
C CYS A 112 -5.30 -18.53 -1.22
N PRO A 113 -5.12 -19.60 -0.45
CA PRO A 113 -6.25 -20.40 0.03
C PRO A 113 -7.06 -19.70 1.11
N GLU A 114 -6.51 -18.66 1.74
CA GLU A 114 -7.20 -18.00 2.84
C GLU A 114 -7.98 -16.76 2.43
N CYS A 115 -7.70 -16.20 1.28
CA CYS A 115 -8.35 -14.96 0.85
C CYS A 115 -9.20 -15.19 -0.38
N ARG A 116 -10.35 -15.81 -0.16
CA ARG A 116 -11.23 -16.16 -1.28
C ARG A 116 -11.70 -14.98 -2.09
N PHE A 117 -11.80 -13.82 -1.45
CA PHE A 117 -12.25 -12.63 -2.15
C PHE A 117 -11.42 -12.38 -3.42
N TRP A 118 -10.10 -12.59 -3.32
CA TRP A 118 -9.20 -12.30 -4.44
C TRP A 118 -9.01 -13.45 -5.43
N ALA A 119 -9.54 -14.61 -5.11
CA ALA A 119 -9.26 -15.82 -5.89
C ALA A 119 -9.57 -15.67 -7.38
N HIS A 120 -10.63 -14.95 -7.71
CA HIS A 120 -11.02 -14.78 -9.11
C HIS A 120 -11.12 -13.31 -9.50
N ARG A 121 -10.28 -12.48 -8.90
CA ARG A 121 -10.28 -11.06 -9.21
C ARG A 121 -8.95 -10.61 -9.73
N ASP A 122 -9.00 -9.67 -10.68
CA ASP A 122 -7.80 -9.06 -11.21
C ASP A 122 -7.28 -8.07 -10.17
N ARG A 123 -6.03 -8.19 -9.78
CA ARG A 123 -5.45 -7.32 -8.79
C ARG A 123 -5.48 -5.86 -9.19
N TRP A 124 -5.30 -5.60 -10.45
CA TRP A 124 -5.17 -4.23 -10.92
C TRP A 124 -6.50 -3.54 -11.13
N SER A 125 -7.50 -4.25 -11.64
CA SER A 125 -8.80 -3.66 -11.90
C SER A 125 -9.83 -3.97 -10.82
N GLY A 126 -9.63 -5.04 -10.06
CA GLY A 126 -10.60 -5.49 -9.09
C GLY A 126 -11.76 -6.24 -9.71
N ASP A 127 -11.74 -6.42 -11.02
CA ASP A 127 -12.86 -7.09 -11.70
C ASP A 127 -12.78 -8.58 -11.56
N ILE A 128 -13.94 -9.23 -11.61
CA ILE A 128 -13.99 -10.67 -11.51
C ILE A 128 -13.52 -11.28 -12.82
N ILE A 129 -12.63 -12.26 -12.70
CA ILE A 129 -12.10 -12.95 -13.86
C ILE A 129 -12.92 -14.20 -14.05
N HIS A 130 -13.42 -14.41 -15.22
CA HIS A 130 -14.24 -15.58 -15.53
C HIS A 130 -13.47 -16.71 -16.16
#